data_3a04bfb72437e5aeb02b0c0b395a2e3b
#
_entry.id   3a04bfb72437e5aeb02b0c0b395a2e3b
#
_cell.length_a   1.000
_cell.length_b   1.000
_cell.length_c   1.000
_cell.angle_alpha   90.00
_cell.angle_beta   90.00
_cell.angle_gamma   90.00
#
_symmetry.space_group_name_H-M   'P 1'
#
loop_
_entity.id
_entity.type
_entity.pdbx_description
1 polymer ?
#
loop_
_entity_poly.entity_id
_entity_poly.type
_entity_poly.pdbx_seq_one_letter_code
_entity_poly.pdbx_strand_id
1 'polypeptide(L)'
;MKQKVLLLLLIFSFQFSLLRSQHATISYEVVDLQSGTVVASQNPELCATPASVTKLITTATALELLGGDFQFSTYIETNGTIEGDVLNGDLIIRGGADPTLGSIHLGDRAFLDYFVKVIMHAGIKHITGNVIVDPTCLDRCPASVKWIWEDMGFHYGAAAFGLSAYDNTSIITMNSGNFGTKPTITSVWPETPNLEIHNEVRTLKMPNDSVWAFCPPYGLALYLQGGMPANRNNYVVRTSIPNPPLMVAARLHQALPAWGVQVDGDYMVQEEYIDEPRTLIYEYKSRKLREIIRLTNFKSNNLYAEHLFRRLGNIIMPHEATSSASIQVVKDYWAKQGVDVSALFLYDGCGLAAQNAYSAHFLNQILVHMRKSANWDDFYQSLPRAGREGTVGSFLYKTKLQDIARLKSGSLSGVQCYSGYIMHGNKEYAVTVMVNNFTCKRKDVKKQIEEWLLDIVK
;
A
#
# COMPACT_ATOMS: atom_id res chain seq x y z
N MET A 1 -8.13 -65.85 13.45
CA MET A 1 -9.08 -64.86 12.88
C MET A 1 -8.45 -63.49 13.02
N LYS A 2 -7.89 -62.94 11.93
CA LYS A 2 -7.28 -61.59 11.87
C LYS A 2 -8.36 -60.62 11.39
N GLN A 3 -8.90 -59.79 12.28
CA GLN A 3 -9.75 -58.68 11.88
C GLN A 3 -8.89 -57.62 11.18
N LYS A 4 -9.11 -57.44 9.90
CA LYS A 4 -8.60 -56.28 9.13
C LYS A 4 -9.44 -55.06 9.53
N VAL A 5 -8.84 -54.15 10.24
CA VAL A 5 -9.40 -52.81 10.43
C VAL A 5 -9.18 -52.05 9.12
N LEU A 6 -10.24 -51.90 8.35
CA LEU A 6 -10.27 -51.09 7.15
C LEU A 6 -10.44 -49.62 7.58
N LEU A 7 -9.33 -48.90 7.63
CA LEU A 7 -9.35 -47.47 7.87
C LEU A 7 -9.89 -46.79 6.60
N LEU A 8 -11.18 -46.50 6.56
CA LEU A 8 -11.80 -45.66 5.54
C LEU A 8 -11.31 -44.22 5.76
N LEU A 9 -10.29 -43.80 5.03
CA LEU A 9 -9.99 -42.43 4.74
C LEU A 9 -11.16 -41.84 3.93
N LEU A 10 -12.15 -41.30 4.61
CA LEU A 10 -13.13 -40.42 3.99
C LEU A 10 -12.42 -39.14 3.56
N ILE A 11 -11.84 -39.17 2.36
CA ILE A 11 -11.48 -37.95 1.64
C ILE A 11 -12.80 -37.30 1.29
N PHE A 12 -13.23 -36.36 2.15
CA PHE A 12 -14.28 -35.42 1.80
C PHE A 12 -13.72 -34.51 0.72
N SER A 13 -13.80 -34.95 -0.52
CA SER A 13 -13.75 -34.06 -1.67
C SER A 13 -15.04 -33.24 -1.63
N PHE A 14 -15.02 -32.15 -0.88
CA PHE A 14 -16.04 -31.11 -0.99
C PHE A 14 -15.86 -30.49 -2.37
N GLN A 15 -16.58 -31.03 -3.36
CA GLN A 15 -16.68 -30.36 -4.65
C GLN A 15 -17.31 -29.00 -4.39
N PHE A 16 -16.61 -27.95 -4.79
CA PHE A 16 -17.15 -26.60 -5.00
C PHE A 16 -18.21 -26.65 -6.11
N SER A 17 -19.27 -27.45 -5.91
CA SER A 17 -20.23 -27.84 -6.92
C SER A 17 -21.21 -26.72 -7.31
N LEU A 18 -20.97 -25.46 -6.94
CA LEU A 18 -21.92 -24.38 -7.19
C LEU A 18 -21.32 -22.99 -7.47
N LEU A 19 -20.02 -22.85 -7.75
CA LEU A 19 -19.61 -21.72 -8.56
C LEU A 19 -20.25 -21.92 -9.95
N ARG A 20 -21.33 -21.20 -10.27
CA ARG A 20 -21.92 -21.16 -11.61
C ARG A 20 -20.95 -20.64 -12.68
N SER A 21 -19.70 -20.42 -12.34
CA SER A 21 -18.56 -20.17 -13.21
C SER A 21 -17.80 -21.46 -13.41
N GLN A 22 -18.10 -22.20 -14.46
CA GLN A 22 -17.39 -23.41 -14.88
C GLN A 22 -15.90 -23.17 -15.18
N HIS A 23 -15.42 -21.92 -15.08
CA HIS A 23 -14.08 -21.49 -15.49
C HIS A 23 -13.24 -20.88 -14.35
N ALA A 24 -13.78 -20.77 -13.12
CA ALA A 24 -13.02 -20.21 -12.00
C ALA A 24 -11.90 -21.15 -11.58
N THR A 25 -10.72 -20.58 -11.37
CA THR A 25 -9.58 -21.27 -10.74
C THR A 25 -9.69 -21.08 -9.23
N ILE A 26 -9.66 -22.19 -8.49
CA ILE A 26 -9.76 -22.20 -7.03
C ILE A 26 -8.52 -22.86 -6.45
N SER A 27 -7.81 -22.14 -5.60
CA SER A 27 -6.70 -22.60 -4.80
C SER A 27 -6.97 -22.26 -3.34
N TYR A 28 -6.92 -23.23 -2.45
CA TYR A 28 -7.02 -22.95 -1.01
C TYR A 28 -6.29 -23.99 -0.16
N GLU A 29 -5.93 -23.56 1.04
CA GLU A 29 -5.40 -24.44 2.08
C GLU A 29 -5.81 -23.90 3.46
N VAL A 30 -6.14 -24.82 4.37
CA VAL A 30 -6.37 -24.56 5.80
C VAL A 30 -5.46 -25.46 6.60
N VAL A 31 -4.64 -24.85 7.47
CA VAL A 31 -3.68 -25.54 8.32
C VAL A 31 -4.09 -25.37 9.78
N ASP A 32 -4.21 -26.46 10.52
CA ASP A 32 -4.33 -26.42 11.98
C ASP A 32 -2.96 -26.04 12.56
N LEU A 33 -2.90 -24.90 13.26
CA LEU A 33 -1.65 -24.33 13.76
C LEU A 33 -1.07 -25.06 14.98
N GLN A 34 -1.87 -25.87 15.65
CA GLN A 34 -1.41 -26.65 16.83
C GLN A 34 -0.73 -27.93 16.40
N SER A 35 -1.34 -28.64 15.43
CA SER A 35 -0.79 -29.90 14.91
C SER A 35 0.14 -29.71 13.71
N GLY A 36 0.05 -28.58 13.01
CA GLY A 36 0.73 -28.34 11.74
C GLY A 36 0.12 -29.10 10.56
N THR A 37 -1.05 -29.75 10.75
CA THR A 37 -1.66 -30.57 9.69
C THR A 37 -2.58 -29.76 8.79
N VAL A 38 -2.58 -30.10 7.49
CA VAL A 38 -3.55 -29.56 6.52
C VAL A 38 -4.90 -30.24 6.78
N VAL A 39 -5.91 -29.46 7.17
CA VAL A 39 -7.27 -29.97 7.48
C VAL A 39 -8.20 -29.90 6.28
N ALA A 40 -7.93 -29.00 5.33
CA ALA A 40 -8.65 -28.88 4.08
C ALA A 40 -7.77 -28.21 3.01
N SER A 41 -7.80 -28.70 1.77
CA SER A 41 -7.10 -28.08 0.65
C SER A 41 -7.71 -28.44 -0.69
N GLN A 42 -7.52 -27.57 -1.67
CA GLN A 42 -7.78 -27.84 -3.09
C GLN A 42 -6.76 -27.05 -3.91
N ASN A 43 -6.00 -27.76 -4.76
CA ASN A 43 -4.96 -27.16 -5.59
C ASN A 43 -4.02 -26.22 -4.78
N PRO A 44 -3.53 -26.63 -3.59
CA PRO A 44 -2.82 -25.71 -2.69
C PRO A 44 -1.52 -25.17 -3.29
N GLU A 45 -0.89 -25.91 -4.21
CA GLU A 45 0.35 -25.52 -4.92
C GLU A 45 0.12 -24.73 -6.20
N LEU A 46 -1.14 -24.57 -6.62
CA LEU A 46 -1.46 -23.82 -7.83
C LEU A 46 -1.18 -22.33 -7.63
N CYS A 47 -0.28 -21.78 -8.43
CA CYS A 47 -0.03 -20.35 -8.45
C CYS A 47 -1.26 -19.60 -9.00
N ALA A 48 -1.77 -18.65 -8.22
CA ALA A 48 -2.91 -17.83 -8.56
C ALA A 48 -2.61 -16.35 -8.30
N THR A 49 -3.32 -15.46 -8.98
CA THR A 49 -3.24 -14.01 -8.73
C THR A 49 -3.79 -13.70 -7.33
N PRO A 50 -2.97 -13.17 -6.42
CA PRO A 50 -3.34 -12.99 -5.02
C PRO A 50 -4.08 -11.68 -4.73
N ALA A 51 -3.94 -10.70 -5.60
CA ALA A 51 -4.34 -9.32 -5.30
C ALA A 51 -3.74 -8.86 -3.95
N SER A 52 -4.49 -8.06 -3.19
CA SER A 52 -3.98 -7.41 -1.97
C SER A 52 -3.68 -8.34 -0.79
N VAL A 53 -3.86 -9.68 -0.87
CA VAL A 53 -3.30 -10.58 0.15
C VAL A 53 -1.78 -10.65 0.09
N THR A 54 -1.16 -10.17 -1.00
CA THR A 54 0.29 -9.93 -1.14
C THR A 54 0.83 -9.05 0.00
N LYS A 55 0.02 -8.12 0.51
CA LYS A 55 0.40 -7.27 1.64
C LYS A 55 0.79 -8.05 2.91
N LEU A 56 0.32 -9.29 3.05
CA LEU A 56 0.74 -10.15 4.16
C LEU A 56 2.22 -10.52 4.06
N ILE A 57 2.71 -10.80 2.85
CA ILE A 57 4.15 -11.06 2.61
C ILE A 57 4.94 -9.81 2.98
N THR A 58 4.56 -8.66 2.43
CA THR A 58 5.24 -7.37 2.66
C THR A 58 5.27 -7.00 4.14
N THR A 59 4.12 -7.08 4.82
CA THR A 59 4.02 -6.66 6.22
C THR A 59 4.68 -7.65 7.18
N ALA A 60 4.63 -8.95 6.90
CA ALA A 60 5.36 -9.97 7.64
C ALA A 60 6.87 -9.76 7.50
N THR A 61 7.37 -9.62 6.26
CA THR A 61 8.80 -9.41 6.01
C THR A 61 9.30 -8.11 6.67
N ALA A 62 8.52 -7.02 6.60
CA ALA A 62 8.88 -5.76 7.24
C ALA A 62 8.95 -5.88 8.77
N LEU A 63 8.01 -6.58 9.41
CA LEU A 63 8.07 -6.84 10.86
C LEU A 63 9.28 -7.68 11.24
N GLU A 64 9.56 -8.73 10.48
CA GLU A 64 10.66 -9.64 10.77
C GLU A 64 12.05 -8.98 10.62
N LEU A 65 12.22 -8.09 9.65
CA LEU A 65 13.52 -7.48 9.36
C LEU A 65 13.73 -6.13 10.04
N LEU A 66 12.67 -5.37 10.29
CA LEU A 66 12.77 -4.01 10.86
C LEU A 66 12.27 -3.93 12.30
N GLY A 67 11.37 -4.84 12.70
CA GLY A 67 10.72 -4.81 14.02
C GLY A 67 9.58 -3.81 14.15
N GLY A 68 8.62 -4.06 15.03
CA GLY A 68 7.42 -3.23 15.21
C GLY A 68 7.66 -1.80 15.68
N ASP A 69 8.81 -1.54 16.31
CA ASP A 69 9.21 -0.21 16.81
C ASP A 69 9.98 0.65 15.79
N PHE A 70 10.32 0.10 14.61
CA PHE A 70 10.96 0.87 13.55
C PHE A 70 10.14 2.10 13.17
N GLN A 71 10.82 3.19 12.84
CA GLN A 71 10.25 4.44 12.35
C GLN A 71 11.03 4.89 11.11
N PHE A 72 10.32 5.35 10.09
CA PHE A 72 10.94 6.04 8.97
C PHE A 72 11.43 7.41 9.42
N SER A 73 12.49 7.90 8.78
CA SER A 73 13.05 9.22 9.08
C SER A 73 13.00 10.12 7.85
N THR A 74 12.63 11.39 8.06
CA THR A 74 12.82 12.46 7.09
C THR A 74 13.76 13.48 7.73
N TYR A 75 14.81 13.88 7.00
CA TYR A 75 15.87 14.71 7.55
C TYR A 75 15.79 16.12 6.98
N ILE A 76 15.97 17.12 7.83
CA ILE A 76 16.19 18.51 7.45
C ILE A 76 17.69 18.76 7.59
N GLU A 77 18.35 19.06 6.50
CA GLU A 77 19.81 19.15 6.39
C GLU A 77 20.22 20.43 5.63
N THR A 78 21.50 20.78 5.70
CA THR A 78 22.12 21.84 4.89
C THR A 78 23.45 21.35 4.34
N ASN A 79 23.85 21.85 3.17
CA ASN A 79 25.17 21.58 2.59
C ASN A 79 26.15 22.79 2.68
N GLY A 80 25.77 23.85 3.41
CA GLY A 80 26.58 25.06 3.58
C GLY A 80 26.81 25.42 5.03
N THR A 81 27.27 26.66 5.28
CA THR A 81 27.59 27.21 6.60
C THR A 81 26.49 28.16 7.07
N ILE A 82 26.19 28.16 8.37
CA ILE A 82 25.28 29.12 9.00
C ILE A 82 26.14 30.21 9.67
N GLU A 83 26.02 31.45 9.18
CA GLU A 83 26.71 32.63 9.71
C GLU A 83 25.66 33.63 10.24
N GLY A 84 25.59 33.79 11.55
CA GLY A 84 24.51 34.56 12.18
C GLY A 84 23.13 33.90 11.95
N ASP A 85 22.28 34.55 11.18
CA ASP A 85 20.97 34.03 10.79
C ASP A 85 20.85 33.67 9.27
N VAL A 86 22.02 33.66 8.58
CA VAL A 86 22.13 33.36 7.15
C VAL A 86 22.70 31.96 6.93
N LEU A 87 21.99 31.13 6.20
CA LEU A 87 22.49 29.88 5.63
C LEU A 87 23.13 30.19 4.25
N ASN A 88 24.47 30.13 4.19
CA ASN A 88 25.23 30.23 2.95
C ASN A 88 25.30 28.84 2.30
N GLY A 89 24.24 28.45 1.59
CA GLY A 89 24.07 27.12 0.98
C GLY A 89 22.60 26.76 0.81
N ASP A 90 22.36 25.46 0.52
CA ASP A 90 21.02 24.94 0.27
C ASP A 90 20.38 24.37 1.55
N LEU A 91 19.07 24.48 1.63
CA LEU A 91 18.24 23.74 2.57
C LEU A 91 17.79 22.44 1.91
N ILE A 92 18.08 21.29 2.54
CA ILE A 92 17.81 19.96 1.98
C ILE A 92 16.81 19.20 2.84
N ILE A 93 15.76 18.68 2.23
CA ILE A 93 14.82 17.75 2.86
C ILE A 93 15.06 16.37 2.26
N ARG A 94 15.80 15.52 3.00
CA ARG A 94 16.09 14.16 2.56
C ARG A 94 15.02 13.19 3.05
N GLY A 95 14.33 12.53 2.12
CA GLY A 95 13.34 11.51 2.39
C GLY A 95 13.96 10.17 2.77
N GLY A 96 13.28 9.45 3.66
CA GLY A 96 13.62 8.07 4.02
C GLY A 96 12.48 7.09 3.68
N ALA A 97 11.73 7.38 2.62
CA ALA A 97 10.60 6.60 2.17
C ALA A 97 9.45 6.50 3.20
N ASP A 98 9.20 7.53 4.00
CA ASP A 98 8.07 7.59 4.94
C ASP A 98 6.74 7.72 4.19
N PRO A 99 5.79 6.77 4.31
CA PRO A 99 4.47 6.88 3.68
C PRO A 99 3.52 7.80 4.45
N THR A 100 3.89 8.23 5.67
CA THR A 100 2.94 8.87 6.60
C THR A 100 3.04 10.39 6.62
N LEU A 101 4.01 11.00 5.95
CA LEU A 101 4.24 12.45 5.99
C LEU A 101 3.01 13.20 5.46
N GLY A 102 2.35 13.99 6.32
CA GLY A 102 1.12 14.69 6.00
C GLY A 102 -0.10 13.81 5.70
N SER A 103 -0.03 12.49 5.95
CA SER A 103 -1.13 11.57 5.69
C SER A 103 -2.36 11.89 6.55
N ILE A 104 -3.56 11.75 5.94
CA ILE A 104 -4.84 11.89 6.67
C ILE A 104 -5.06 10.79 7.71
N HIS A 105 -4.29 9.71 7.66
CA HIS A 105 -4.49 8.55 8.50
C HIS A 105 -3.57 8.54 9.73
N LEU A 106 -2.28 8.78 9.54
CA LEU A 106 -1.26 8.64 10.59
C LEU A 106 -0.32 9.84 10.69
N GLY A 107 -0.35 10.75 9.72
CA GLY A 107 0.53 11.90 9.66
C GLY A 107 -0.08 13.17 10.26
N ASP A 108 0.76 14.16 10.39
CA ASP A 108 0.34 15.54 10.66
C ASP A 108 0.26 16.32 9.34
N ARG A 109 -0.91 16.80 8.97
CA ARG A 109 -1.11 17.57 7.74
C ARG A 109 -0.41 18.93 7.75
N ALA A 110 -0.06 19.43 8.92
CA ALA A 110 0.71 20.65 9.12
C ALA A 110 2.23 20.42 9.19
N PHE A 111 2.75 19.27 8.72
CA PHE A 111 4.16 18.93 8.81
C PHE A 111 5.08 19.97 8.16
N LEU A 112 4.64 20.65 7.09
CA LEU A 112 5.42 21.73 6.47
C LEU A 112 5.58 22.93 7.40
N ASP A 113 4.53 23.36 8.09
CA ASP A 113 4.61 24.42 9.09
C ASP A 113 5.53 24.02 10.26
N TYR A 114 5.51 22.74 10.62
CA TYR A 114 6.44 22.21 11.61
C TYR A 114 7.89 22.26 11.11
N PHE A 115 8.16 21.90 9.85
CA PHE A 115 9.50 22.00 9.26
C PHE A 115 10.00 23.45 9.24
N VAL A 116 9.15 24.42 8.84
CA VAL A 116 9.51 25.83 8.89
C VAL A 116 9.86 26.27 10.30
N LYS A 117 9.08 25.87 11.30
CA LYS A 117 9.39 26.18 12.72
C LYS A 117 10.74 25.60 13.16
N VAL A 118 11.06 24.38 12.76
CA VAL A 118 12.35 23.75 13.06
C VAL A 118 13.50 24.54 12.43
N ILE A 119 13.37 24.97 11.17
CA ILE A 119 14.36 25.77 10.46
C ILE A 119 14.58 27.11 11.17
N MET A 120 13.50 27.78 11.58
CA MET A 120 13.57 29.02 12.35
C MET A 120 14.23 28.84 13.73
N HIS A 121 13.94 27.72 14.42
CA HIS A 121 14.57 27.39 15.71
C HIS A 121 16.08 27.10 15.59
N ALA A 122 16.51 26.64 14.42
CA ALA A 122 17.94 26.52 14.10
C ALA A 122 18.62 27.89 13.86
N GLY A 123 17.87 29.00 13.97
CA GLY A 123 18.36 30.36 13.81
C GLY A 123 18.35 30.88 12.37
N ILE A 124 17.89 30.08 11.39
CA ILE A 124 17.94 30.45 9.98
C ILE A 124 16.77 31.37 9.64
N LYS A 125 17.09 32.59 9.12
CA LYS A 125 16.13 33.55 8.60
C LYS A 125 16.37 33.90 7.12
N HIS A 126 17.53 33.51 6.59
CA HIS A 126 17.87 33.78 5.20
C HIS A 126 18.64 32.56 4.63
N ILE A 127 18.21 32.06 3.51
CA ILE A 127 18.82 30.95 2.76
C ILE A 127 19.29 31.52 1.42
N THR A 128 20.60 31.50 1.16
CA THR A 128 21.18 32.06 -0.09
C THR A 128 21.07 31.07 -1.25
N GLY A 129 20.95 29.78 -0.95
CA GLY A 129 20.81 28.70 -1.94
C GLY A 129 19.36 28.30 -2.17
N ASN A 130 19.17 27.04 -2.54
CA ASN A 130 17.90 26.45 -2.96
C ASN A 130 17.21 25.70 -1.82
N VAL A 131 15.92 25.40 -2.02
CA VAL A 131 15.17 24.42 -1.24
C VAL A 131 15.16 23.11 -2.05
N ILE A 132 15.91 22.10 -1.60
CA ILE A 132 16.11 20.84 -2.32
C ILE A 132 15.36 19.73 -1.59
N VAL A 133 14.58 18.95 -2.31
CA VAL A 133 14.08 17.66 -1.83
C VAL A 133 14.93 16.53 -2.41
N ASP A 134 15.50 15.71 -1.55
CA ASP A 134 16.31 14.55 -1.90
C ASP A 134 15.52 13.25 -1.66
N PRO A 135 14.94 12.62 -2.71
CA PRO A 135 14.23 11.35 -2.61
C PRO A 135 15.11 10.14 -2.93
N THR A 136 16.42 10.29 -3.00
CA THR A 136 17.36 9.29 -3.58
C THR A 136 17.60 8.05 -2.71
N CYS A 137 16.90 7.90 -1.59
CA CYS A 137 16.85 6.60 -0.90
C CYS A 137 16.17 5.51 -1.75
N LEU A 138 15.28 5.90 -2.69
CA LEU A 138 14.69 5.01 -3.69
C LEU A 138 15.09 5.45 -5.11
N ASP A 139 15.06 4.50 -6.06
CA ASP A 139 15.32 4.79 -7.46
C ASP A 139 14.19 5.61 -8.11
N ARG A 140 14.42 6.07 -9.34
CA ARG A 140 13.46 6.85 -10.13
C ARG A 140 12.37 6.02 -10.82
N CYS A 141 12.19 4.74 -10.41
CA CYS A 141 11.10 3.89 -10.88
C CYS A 141 10.09 3.62 -9.74
N PRO A 142 9.28 4.62 -9.34
CA PRO A 142 8.49 4.55 -8.11
C PRO A 142 7.27 3.65 -8.20
N ALA A 143 6.84 3.26 -9.41
CA ALA A 143 5.74 2.34 -9.67
C ALA A 143 6.25 1.04 -10.27
N SER A 144 5.59 -0.08 -9.99
CA SER A 144 5.91 -1.34 -10.66
C SER A 144 5.63 -1.24 -12.17
N VAL A 145 6.57 -1.72 -12.98
CA VAL A 145 6.40 -1.82 -14.44
C VAL A 145 5.28 -2.77 -14.87
N LYS A 146 4.68 -3.50 -13.92
CA LYS A 146 3.56 -4.42 -14.12
C LYS A 146 2.22 -3.81 -13.72
N TRP A 147 2.17 -2.56 -13.28
CA TRP A 147 0.90 -1.87 -13.08
C TRP A 147 0.29 -1.50 -14.42
N ILE A 148 -1.01 -1.62 -14.52
CA ILE A 148 -1.72 -1.28 -15.74
C ILE A 148 -1.96 0.23 -15.82
N TRP A 149 -2.05 0.73 -17.06
CA TRP A 149 -2.21 2.15 -17.33
C TRP A 149 -3.40 2.79 -16.60
N GLU A 150 -4.51 2.06 -16.49
CA GLU A 150 -5.74 2.55 -15.86
C GLU A 150 -5.61 2.81 -14.35
N ASP A 151 -4.62 2.22 -13.67
CA ASP A 151 -4.43 2.39 -12.24
C ASP A 151 -3.57 3.62 -11.88
N MET A 152 -2.64 4.02 -12.75
CA MET A 152 -1.56 4.94 -12.39
C MET A 152 -1.99 6.39 -12.13
N GLY A 153 -3.14 6.83 -12.59
CA GLY A 153 -3.67 8.17 -12.34
C GLY A 153 -4.51 8.28 -11.07
N PHE A 154 -4.92 7.15 -10.49
CA PHE A 154 -5.78 7.12 -9.31
C PHE A 154 -4.98 7.12 -8.01
N HIS A 155 -5.61 7.62 -6.94
CA HIS A 155 -5.03 7.63 -5.60
C HIS A 155 -4.65 6.24 -5.07
N TYR A 156 -5.34 5.17 -5.47
CA TYR A 156 -5.00 3.80 -5.07
C TYR A 156 -3.81 3.22 -5.85
N GLY A 157 -3.48 3.80 -7.01
CA GLY A 157 -2.30 3.50 -7.83
C GLY A 157 -1.20 4.54 -7.65
N ALA A 158 -1.23 5.34 -6.59
CA ALA A 158 -0.17 6.28 -6.27
C ALA A 158 1.14 5.54 -6.01
N ALA A 159 2.21 5.99 -6.68
CA ALA A 159 3.53 5.38 -6.61
C ALA A 159 4.30 5.76 -5.35
N ALA A 160 5.27 4.94 -4.93
CA ALA A 160 6.11 5.17 -3.75
C ALA A 160 7.42 5.86 -4.14
N PHE A 161 7.60 7.08 -3.66
CA PHE A 161 8.81 7.88 -3.87
C PHE A 161 9.68 7.89 -2.60
N GLY A 162 10.96 8.20 -2.74
CA GLY A 162 11.85 8.34 -1.57
C GLY A 162 11.40 9.43 -0.60
N LEU A 163 10.66 10.44 -1.08
CA LEU A 163 9.88 11.36 -0.28
C LEU A 163 8.44 11.41 -0.82
N SER A 164 7.49 10.98 -0.03
CA SER A 164 6.05 11.00 -0.29
C SER A 164 5.36 11.87 0.73
N ALA A 165 4.25 12.53 0.35
CA ALA A 165 3.46 13.32 1.28
C ALA A 165 1.97 13.34 0.89
N TYR A 166 1.09 13.59 1.87
CA TYR A 166 -0.36 13.71 1.68
C TYR A 166 -0.99 12.46 1.02
N ASP A 167 -0.48 11.26 1.39
CA ASP A 167 -0.89 9.96 0.79
C ASP A 167 -0.66 9.93 -0.74
N ASN A 168 0.24 10.76 -1.27
CA ASN A 168 0.44 11.00 -2.71
C ASN A 168 -0.88 11.20 -3.47
N THR A 169 -1.85 11.84 -2.82
CA THR A 169 -3.21 12.02 -3.32
C THR A 169 -3.54 13.50 -3.50
N SER A 170 -3.94 13.87 -4.71
CA SER A 170 -4.52 15.17 -5.04
C SER A 170 -6.05 15.09 -5.01
N ILE A 171 -6.68 16.08 -4.41
CA ILE A 171 -8.13 16.24 -4.35
C ILE A 171 -8.52 17.29 -5.38
N ILE A 172 -9.22 16.87 -6.44
CA ILE A 172 -9.77 17.74 -7.47
C ILE A 172 -11.25 17.95 -7.16
N THR A 173 -11.64 19.18 -6.91
CA THR A 173 -13.04 19.54 -6.67
C THR A 173 -13.65 20.07 -7.97
N MET A 174 -14.85 19.58 -8.31
CA MET A 174 -15.52 19.91 -9.56
C MET A 174 -16.97 20.29 -9.32
N ASN A 175 -17.51 21.18 -10.16
CA ASN A 175 -18.92 21.48 -10.25
C ASN A 175 -19.46 20.98 -11.60
N SER A 176 -20.55 20.21 -11.58
CA SER A 176 -21.23 19.78 -12.79
C SER A 176 -22.54 20.53 -13.00
N GLY A 177 -22.80 20.87 -14.25
CA GLY A 177 -24.05 21.48 -14.69
C GLY A 177 -25.06 20.45 -15.19
N ASN A 178 -25.82 20.85 -16.20
CA ASN A 178 -26.82 19.98 -16.84
C ASN A 178 -26.19 18.82 -17.59
N PHE A 179 -27.00 17.81 -17.92
CA PHE A 179 -26.61 16.67 -18.74
C PHE A 179 -25.92 17.13 -20.05
N GLY A 180 -24.78 16.48 -20.38
CA GLY A 180 -23.99 16.74 -21.58
C GLY A 180 -22.97 17.86 -21.44
N THR A 181 -22.99 18.67 -20.37
CA THR A 181 -22.03 19.76 -20.17
C THR A 181 -20.68 19.25 -19.69
N LYS A 182 -19.63 20.05 -19.86
CA LYS A 182 -18.30 19.80 -19.30
C LYS A 182 -18.27 20.35 -17.86
N PRO A 183 -17.92 19.55 -16.84
CA PRO A 183 -17.76 20.03 -15.47
C PRO A 183 -16.59 21.01 -15.34
N THR A 184 -16.71 21.97 -14.41
CA THR A 184 -15.65 22.94 -14.10
C THR A 184 -14.85 22.49 -12.90
N ILE A 185 -13.53 22.50 -13.01
CA ILE A 185 -12.62 22.30 -11.85
C ILE A 185 -12.61 23.59 -11.05
N THR A 186 -12.90 23.51 -9.75
CA THR A 186 -12.97 24.66 -8.84
C THR A 186 -11.77 24.74 -7.91
N SER A 187 -11.13 23.61 -7.60
CA SER A 187 -9.88 23.58 -6.83
C SER A 187 -9.12 22.27 -7.04
N VAL A 188 -7.81 22.34 -6.82
CA VAL A 188 -6.88 21.20 -6.77
C VAL A 188 -6.05 21.34 -5.50
N TRP A 189 -5.96 20.29 -4.68
CA TRP A 189 -5.15 20.33 -3.46
C TRP A 189 -4.54 18.96 -3.11
N PRO A 190 -3.24 18.88 -2.80
CA PRO A 190 -2.23 19.91 -3.10
C PRO A 190 -2.03 20.05 -4.61
N GLU A 191 -1.63 21.24 -5.04
CA GLU A 191 -1.20 21.47 -6.43
C GLU A 191 0.21 20.92 -6.63
N THR A 192 0.44 20.34 -7.81
CA THR A 192 1.78 19.94 -8.29
C THR A 192 2.25 21.01 -9.27
N PRO A 193 3.45 21.59 -9.10
CA PRO A 193 3.98 22.59 -10.03
C PRO A 193 4.03 22.04 -11.47
N ASN A 194 3.73 22.89 -12.43
CA ASN A 194 3.78 22.60 -13.86
C ASN A 194 2.87 21.45 -14.33
N LEU A 195 1.94 20.97 -13.51
CA LEU A 195 0.98 19.95 -13.91
C LEU A 195 -0.20 20.57 -14.65
N GLU A 196 -0.33 20.24 -15.92
CA GLU A 196 -1.50 20.60 -16.73
C GLU A 196 -2.62 19.58 -16.57
N ILE A 197 -3.87 20.05 -16.32
CA ILE A 197 -5.03 19.15 -16.15
C ILE A 197 -5.91 19.25 -17.39
N HIS A 198 -5.95 18.18 -18.19
CA HIS A 198 -6.82 18.03 -19.33
C HIS A 198 -8.13 17.40 -18.90
N ASN A 199 -9.15 18.25 -18.71
CA ASN A 199 -10.47 17.78 -18.28
C ASN A 199 -11.35 17.43 -19.49
N GLU A 200 -11.59 16.13 -19.74
CA GLU A 200 -12.51 15.62 -20.77
C GLU A 200 -13.72 14.91 -20.17
N VAL A 201 -14.01 15.15 -18.88
CA VAL A 201 -15.18 14.59 -18.20
C VAL A 201 -16.48 15.20 -18.78
N ARG A 202 -17.53 14.40 -18.82
CA ARG A 202 -18.88 14.85 -19.22
C ARG A 202 -19.88 14.61 -18.10
N THR A 203 -20.86 15.50 -18.01
CA THR A 203 -21.99 15.35 -17.10
C THR A 203 -23.00 14.35 -17.68
N LEU A 204 -23.27 13.27 -16.94
CA LEU A 204 -24.09 12.16 -17.38
C LEU A 204 -25.28 11.91 -16.42
N LYS A 205 -26.31 11.19 -16.89
CA LYS A 205 -27.40 10.70 -16.04
C LYS A 205 -26.98 9.40 -15.36
N MET A 206 -26.27 9.53 -14.26
CA MET A 206 -25.74 8.40 -13.50
C MET A 206 -25.72 8.72 -11.99
N PRO A 207 -25.84 7.72 -11.10
CA PRO A 207 -25.83 7.95 -9.65
C PRO A 207 -24.44 8.24 -9.09
N ASN A 208 -23.42 7.61 -9.66
CA ASN A 208 -22.01 7.73 -9.25
C ASN A 208 -21.17 8.14 -10.45
N ASP A 209 -19.95 8.57 -10.21
CA ASP A 209 -19.02 8.87 -11.30
C ASP A 209 -18.39 7.60 -11.90
N SER A 210 -17.84 7.79 -13.10
CA SER A 210 -16.94 6.88 -13.79
C SER A 210 -15.76 7.69 -14.33
N VAL A 211 -15.25 8.62 -13.54
CA VAL A 211 -14.13 9.45 -13.93
C VAL A 211 -12.85 8.61 -13.87
N TRP A 212 -12.11 8.60 -14.96
CA TRP A 212 -10.80 8.01 -15.10
C TRP A 212 -9.75 9.10 -15.05
N ALA A 213 -8.62 8.83 -14.38
CA ALA A 213 -7.48 9.71 -14.26
C ALA A 213 -6.23 9.01 -14.79
N PHE A 214 -5.51 9.65 -15.71
CA PHE A 214 -4.32 9.09 -16.35
C PHE A 214 -3.16 10.08 -16.21
N CYS A 215 -2.14 9.70 -15.45
CA CYS A 215 -0.89 10.42 -15.32
C CYS A 215 0.19 9.44 -14.82
N PRO A 216 1.31 9.28 -15.54
CA PRO A 216 2.41 8.47 -15.03
C PRO A 216 3.17 9.23 -13.93
N PRO A 217 3.99 8.54 -13.13
CA PRO A 217 4.97 9.19 -12.26
C PRO A 217 5.85 10.16 -13.05
N TYR A 218 6.14 11.31 -12.45
CA TYR A 218 6.86 12.45 -13.07
C TYR A 218 6.16 13.08 -14.29
N GLY A 219 4.91 12.68 -14.58
CA GLY A 219 4.13 13.26 -15.69
C GLY A 219 3.76 14.73 -15.44
N LEU A 220 3.72 15.50 -16.53
CA LEU A 220 3.35 16.92 -16.52
C LEU A 220 1.92 17.15 -17.02
N ALA A 221 1.21 16.09 -17.43
CA ALA A 221 -0.17 16.16 -17.92
C ALA A 221 -1.03 15.10 -17.24
N LEU A 222 -2.11 15.55 -16.59
CA LEU A 222 -3.14 14.70 -16.00
C LEU A 222 -4.39 14.75 -16.87
N TYR A 223 -4.80 13.62 -17.41
CA TYR A 223 -6.02 13.50 -18.20
C TYR A 223 -7.15 12.96 -17.35
N LEU A 224 -8.27 13.71 -17.28
CA LEU A 224 -9.51 13.28 -16.63
C LEU A 224 -10.54 12.97 -17.72
N GLN A 225 -11.07 11.75 -17.75
CA GLN A 225 -12.03 11.28 -18.74
C GLN A 225 -13.22 10.59 -18.08
N GLY A 226 -14.29 10.36 -18.84
CA GLY A 226 -15.47 9.64 -18.38
C GLY A 226 -16.62 10.52 -17.97
N GLY A 227 -17.40 10.11 -16.97
CA GLY A 227 -18.64 10.77 -16.59
C GLY A 227 -18.79 11.07 -15.11
N MET A 228 -19.50 12.14 -14.81
CA MET A 228 -19.93 12.43 -13.44
C MET A 228 -21.43 12.80 -13.39
N PRO A 229 -22.08 12.63 -12.21
CA PRO A 229 -23.50 12.98 -12.06
C PRO A 229 -23.77 14.46 -12.33
N ALA A 230 -24.96 14.74 -12.92
CA ALA A 230 -25.42 16.11 -13.19
C ALA A 230 -25.77 16.88 -11.92
N ASN A 231 -25.63 18.23 -11.99
CA ASN A 231 -26.04 19.17 -10.95
C ASN A 231 -25.42 18.87 -9.57
N ARG A 232 -24.11 18.63 -9.54
CA ARG A 232 -23.33 18.43 -8.32
C ARG A 232 -22.39 19.62 -8.09
N ASN A 233 -22.37 20.11 -6.86
CA ASN A 233 -21.40 21.09 -6.40
C ASN A 233 -20.38 20.42 -5.47
N ASN A 234 -19.12 20.87 -5.53
CA ASN A 234 -18.03 20.37 -4.73
C ASN A 234 -17.82 18.86 -4.80
N TYR A 235 -18.03 18.29 -6.00
CA TYR A 235 -17.79 16.87 -6.23
C TYR A 235 -16.29 16.58 -6.22
N VAL A 236 -15.89 15.56 -5.48
CA VAL A 236 -14.47 15.25 -5.23
C VAL A 236 -14.02 14.07 -6.09
N VAL A 237 -13.03 14.29 -6.91
CA VAL A 237 -12.24 13.27 -7.61
C VAL A 237 -10.87 13.19 -6.96
N ARG A 238 -10.40 11.98 -6.64
CA ARG A 238 -9.08 11.74 -6.04
C ARG A 238 -8.15 11.13 -7.07
N THR A 239 -7.04 11.82 -7.31
CA THR A 239 -6.00 11.39 -8.27
C THR A 239 -4.67 11.17 -7.55
N SER A 240 -3.72 10.47 -8.18
CA SER A 240 -2.35 10.43 -7.69
C SER A 240 -1.65 11.78 -7.89
N ILE A 241 -0.70 12.11 -7.00
CA ILE A 241 0.27 13.19 -7.23
C ILE A 241 1.41 12.59 -8.06
N PRO A 242 1.67 13.09 -9.28
CA PRO A 242 2.68 12.48 -10.16
C PRO A 242 4.12 12.73 -9.70
N ASN A 243 4.38 13.80 -8.95
CA ASN A 243 5.72 14.14 -8.43
C ASN A 243 5.62 14.72 -7.01
N PRO A 244 5.44 13.87 -5.98
CA PRO A 244 5.38 14.32 -4.60
C PRO A 244 6.63 15.05 -4.11
N PRO A 245 7.88 14.65 -4.46
CA PRO A 245 9.08 15.39 -4.07
C PRO A 245 9.05 16.85 -4.57
N LEU A 246 8.69 17.07 -5.83
CA LEU A 246 8.61 18.42 -6.42
C LEU A 246 7.50 19.25 -5.74
N MET A 247 6.36 18.63 -5.50
CA MET A 247 5.25 19.28 -4.79
C MET A 247 5.66 19.72 -3.38
N VAL A 248 6.41 18.88 -2.63
CA VAL A 248 6.89 19.25 -1.28
C VAL A 248 7.93 20.36 -1.35
N ALA A 249 8.89 20.30 -2.30
CA ALA A 249 9.91 21.34 -2.48
C ALA A 249 9.26 22.69 -2.74
N ALA A 250 8.34 22.77 -3.69
CA ALA A 250 7.63 24.00 -4.05
C ALA A 250 6.79 24.56 -2.87
N ARG A 251 6.07 23.69 -2.17
CA ARG A 251 5.24 24.12 -1.03
C ARG A 251 6.06 24.58 0.17
N LEU A 252 7.20 23.95 0.44
CA LEU A 252 8.10 24.41 1.50
C LEU A 252 8.74 25.74 1.12
N HIS A 253 9.22 25.88 -0.12
CA HIS A 253 9.77 27.12 -0.64
C HIS A 253 8.75 28.27 -0.53
N GLN A 254 7.48 28.00 -0.86
CA GLN A 254 6.39 28.98 -0.72
C GLN A 254 6.06 29.32 0.76
N ALA A 255 6.18 28.34 1.67
CA ALA A 255 5.85 28.52 3.07
C ALA A 255 6.90 29.34 3.83
N LEU A 256 8.18 29.19 3.52
CA LEU A 256 9.30 29.84 4.22
C LEU A 256 9.14 31.38 4.31
N PRO A 257 8.90 32.13 3.21
CA PRO A 257 8.71 33.58 3.28
C PRO A 257 7.48 34.01 4.08
N ALA A 258 6.41 33.21 4.08
CA ALA A 258 5.21 33.50 4.88
C ALA A 258 5.48 33.47 6.40
N TRP A 259 6.55 32.78 6.81
CA TRP A 259 7.02 32.71 8.20
C TRP A 259 8.24 33.64 8.46
N GLY A 260 8.65 34.45 7.48
CA GLY A 260 9.74 35.41 7.62
C GLY A 260 11.14 34.81 7.36
N VAL A 261 11.25 33.68 6.67
CA VAL A 261 12.51 33.12 6.20
C VAL A 261 12.69 33.45 4.72
N GLN A 262 13.63 34.32 4.38
CA GLN A 262 13.95 34.68 3.00
C GLN A 262 14.66 33.51 2.30
N VAL A 263 14.37 33.30 1.00
CA VAL A 263 15.05 32.33 0.14
C VAL A 263 15.43 33.04 -1.16
N ASP A 264 16.70 33.05 -1.52
CA ASP A 264 17.19 33.69 -2.75
C ASP A 264 17.14 32.74 -3.95
N GLY A 265 17.34 31.41 -3.71
CA GLY A 265 17.31 30.38 -4.73
C GLY A 265 15.91 29.90 -5.07
N ASP A 266 15.86 28.80 -5.81
CA ASP A 266 14.63 28.16 -6.29
C ASP A 266 14.33 26.87 -5.51
N TYR A 267 13.25 26.17 -5.86
CA TYR A 267 12.96 24.82 -5.36
C TYR A 267 13.30 23.78 -6.41
N MET A 268 13.86 22.65 -5.96
CA MET A 268 14.24 21.56 -6.88
C MET A 268 14.18 20.19 -6.22
N VAL A 269 14.29 19.16 -7.05
CA VAL A 269 14.40 17.75 -6.62
C VAL A 269 15.77 17.25 -7.03
N GLN A 270 16.50 16.64 -6.11
CA GLN A 270 17.74 15.93 -6.42
C GLN A 270 17.40 14.64 -7.17
N GLU A 271 17.96 14.48 -8.36
CA GLU A 271 17.62 13.37 -9.25
C GLU A 271 18.47 12.11 -9.03
N GLU A 272 19.72 12.29 -8.61
CA GLU A 272 20.71 11.22 -8.37
C GLU A 272 21.29 11.37 -6.98
N TYR A 273 21.74 10.26 -6.40
CA TYR A 273 22.44 10.30 -5.13
C TYR A 273 23.77 11.05 -5.25
N ILE A 274 23.99 11.99 -4.34
CA ILE A 274 25.24 12.73 -4.23
C ILE A 274 25.81 12.48 -2.83
N ASP A 275 27.05 11.96 -2.80
CA ASP A 275 27.80 11.79 -1.55
C ASP A 275 28.52 13.10 -1.21
N GLU A 276 27.82 13.99 -0.55
CA GLU A 276 28.33 15.29 -0.10
C GLU A 276 28.17 15.48 1.40
N PRO A 277 29.05 16.22 2.07
CA PRO A 277 28.89 16.56 3.48
C PRO A 277 27.62 17.39 3.71
N ARG A 278 26.79 16.95 4.65
CA ARG A 278 25.57 17.66 5.07
C ARG A 278 25.53 17.82 6.57
N THR A 279 25.02 18.96 7.04
CA THR A 279 24.80 19.21 8.46
C THR A 279 23.34 18.93 8.78
N LEU A 280 23.11 18.00 9.72
CA LEU A 280 21.78 17.68 10.19
C LEU A 280 21.24 18.79 11.09
N ILE A 281 20.07 19.34 10.72
CA ILE A 281 19.30 20.27 11.56
C ILE A 281 18.30 19.49 12.41
N TYR A 282 17.56 18.54 11.78
CA TYR A 282 16.50 17.82 12.45
C TYR A 282 16.21 16.47 11.80
N GLU A 283 15.85 15.47 12.61
CA GLU A 283 15.30 14.19 12.16
C GLU A 283 13.83 14.08 12.57
N TYR A 284 12.95 14.12 11.57
CA TYR A 284 11.52 13.87 11.76
C TYR A 284 11.24 12.38 11.65
N LYS A 285 10.55 11.80 12.66
CA LYS A 285 10.22 10.37 12.71
C LYS A 285 8.73 10.13 12.46
N SER A 286 8.46 9.11 11.65
CA SER A 286 7.10 8.62 11.40
C SER A 286 6.48 8.00 12.66
N ARG A 287 5.24 7.54 12.53
CA ARG A 287 4.66 6.57 13.46
C ARG A 287 5.44 5.25 13.44
N LYS A 288 5.30 4.44 14.50
CA LYS A 288 5.94 3.13 14.57
C LYS A 288 5.42 2.19 13.49
N LEU A 289 6.28 1.27 13.04
CA LEU A 289 5.97 0.31 11.98
C LEU A 289 4.70 -0.51 12.27
N ARG A 290 4.48 -0.92 13.53
CA ARG A 290 3.25 -1.63 13.92
C ARG A 290 1.96 -0.87 13.60
N GLU A 291 1.96 0.45 13.75
CA GLU A 291 0.81 1.31 13.42
C GLU A 291 0.63 1.43 11.90
N ILE A 292 1.73 1.57 11.17
CA ILE A 292 1.76 1.64 9.71
C ILE A 292 1.24 0.33 9.11
N ILE A 293 1.72 -0.82 9.60
CA ILE A 293 1.29 -2.16 9.14
C ILE A 293 -0.19 -2.39 9.45
N ARG A 294 -0.64 -1.98 10.64
CA ARG A 294 -2.07 -2.07 10.97
C ARG A 294 -2.92 -1.32 9.96
N LEU A 295 -2.57 -0.09 9.63
CA LEU A 295 -3.30 0.69 8.63
C LEU A 295 -3.23 0.01 7.24
N THR A 296 -2.03 -0.45 6.85
CA THR A 296 -1.78 -1.14 5.59
C THR A 296 -2.72 -2.31 5.39
N ASN A 297 -2.82 -3.20 6.38
CA ASN A 297 -3.67 -4.39 6.29
C ASN A 297 -5.15 -4.06 6.47
N PHE A 298 -5.49 -3.16 7.40
CA PHE A 298 -6.85 -2.79 7.75
C PHE A 298 -7.59 -2.06 6.62
N LYS A 299 -6.94 -1.07 6.00
CA LYS A 299 -7.47 -0.29 4.88
C LYS A 299 -7.10 -0.86 3.53
N SER A 300 -6.22 -1.89 3.49
CA SER A 300 -5.63 -2.37 2.25
C SER A 300 -4.90 -1.26 1.47
N ASN A 301 -4.18 -0.38 2.18
CA ASN A 301 -3.52 0.77 1.60
C ASN A 301 -2.34 0.33 0.71
N ASN A 302 -2.41 0.67 -0.60
CA ASN A 302 -1.39 0.27 -1.57
C ASN A 302 -0.11 1.08 -1.37
N LEU A 303 -0.21 2.40 -1.23
CA LEU A 303 0.95 3.28 -1.06
C LEU A 303 1.81 2.84 0.13
N TYR A 304 1.17 2.56 1.27
CA TYR A 304 1.89 2.14 2.47
C TYR A 304 2.59 0.80 2.25
N ALA A 305 1.92 -0.15 1.60
CA ALA A 305 2.53 -1.44 1.28
C ALA A 305 3.73 -1.28 0.34
N GLU A 306 3.64 -0.41 -0.68
CA GLU A 306 4.76 -0.14 -1.57
C GLU A 306 5.94 0.51 -0.84
N HIS A 307 5.69 1.46 0.04
CA HIS A 307 6.75 2.06 0.85
C HIS A 307 7.44 1.04 1.76
N LEU A 308 6.67 0.18 2.43
CA LEU A 308 7.23 -0.92 3.22
C LEU A 308 8.09 -1.84 2.35
N PHE A 309 7.56 -2.25 1.21
CA PHE A 309 8.25 -3.12 0.26
C PHE A 309 9.54 -2.48 -0.27
N ARG A 310 9.47 -1.22 -0.73
CA ARG A 310 10.63 -0.49 -1.24
C ARG A 310 11.68 -0.27 -0.14
N ARG A 311 11.27 -0.01 1.10
CA ARG A 311 12.17 0.12 2.25
C ARG A 311 12.99 -1.14 2.51
N LEU A 312 12.44 -2.33 2.24
CA LEU A 312 13.21 -3.58 2.35
C LEU A 312 14.41 -3.60 1.41
N GLY A 313 14.29 -3.03 0.22
CA GLY A 313 15.39 -2.91 -0.73
C GLY A 313 16.59 -2.11 -0.18
N ASN A 314 16.33 -1.11 0.68
CA ASN A 314 17.41 -0.33 1.31
C ASN A 314 18.31 -1.15 2.26
N ILE A 315 17.92 -2.38 2.63
CA ILE A 315 18.77 -3.28 3.43
C ILE A 315 20.03 -3.68 2.65
N ILE A 316 19.89 -3.86 1.32
CA ILE A 316 21.02 -4.25 0.44
C ILE A 316 21.46 -3.13 -0.51
N MET A 317 20.62 -2.11 -0.72
CA MET A 317 20.92 -0.90 -1.50
C MET A 317 20.53 0.33 -0.67
N PRO A 318 21.43 0.91 0.12
CA PRO A 318 21.11 2.05 1.01
C PRO A 318 20.58 3.28 0.29
N HIS A 319 21.01 3.50 -0.96
CA HIS A 319 20.58 4.56 -1.86
C HIS A 319 20.02 3.96 -3.14
N GLU A 320 19.09 4.67 -3.76
CA GLU A 320 18.46 4.30 -5.04
C GLU A 320 17.92 2.86 -5.07
N ALA A 321 17.37 2.41 -3.93
CA ALA A 321 16.86 1.05 -3.80
C ALA A 321 15.79 0.75 -4.86
N THR A 322 16.02 -0.34 -5.61
CA THR A 322 15.13 -0.79 -6.69
C THR A 322 14.05 -1.75 -6.18
N SER A 323 12.97 -1.91 -6.95
CA SER A 323 11.98 -2.99 -6.69
C SER A 323 12.63 -4.38 -6.76
N SER A 324 13.63 -4.58 -7.63
CA SER A 324 14.36 -5.86 -7.72
C SER A 324 15.13 -6.16 -6.44
N ALA A 325 15.77 -5.16 -5.82
CA ALA A 325 16.43 -5.33 -4.52
C ALA A 325 15.40 -5.73 -3.43
N SER A 326 14.23 -5.12 -3.43
CA SER A 326 13.15 -5.48 -2.49
C SER A 326 12.67 -6.92 -2.69
N ILE A 327 12.47 -7.36 -3.93
CA ILE A 327 12.11 -8.76 -4.27
C ILE A 327 13.17 -9.73 -3.76
N GLN A 328 14.45 -9.39 -3.99
CA GLN A 328 15.56 -10.22 -3.53
C GLN A 328 15.56 -10.39 -2.02
N VAL A 329 15.43 -9.29 -1.26
CA VAL A 329 15.36 -9.34 0.21
C VAL A 329 14.19 -10.21 0.69
N VAL A 330 13.01 -10.06 0.09
CA VAL A 330 11.83 -10.89 0.43
C VAL A 330 12.11 -12.36 0.18
N LYS A 331 12.63 -12.71 -1.01
CA LYS A 331 12.94 -14.11 -1.37
C LYS A 331 14.01 -14.71 -0.46
N ASP A 332 15.10 -14.00 -0.24
CA ASP A 332 16.21 -14.48 0.59
C ASP A 332 15.76 -14.71 2.04
N TYR A 333 14.98 -13.78 2.59
CA TYR A 333 14.45 -13.93 3.93
C TYR A 333 13.61 -15.21 4.07
N TRP A 334 12.59 -15.38 3.21
CA TRP A 334 11.67 -16.52 3.33
C TRP A 334 12.34 -17.84 2.97
N ALA A 335 13.24 -17.88 1.98
CA ALA A 335 14.07 -19.05 1.71
C ALA A 335 14.90 -19.49 2.92
N LYS A 336 15.50 -18.52 3.63
CA LYS A 336 16.25 -18.77 4.87
C LYS A 336 15.36 -19.31 6.01
N GLN A 337 14.05 -18.96 6.00
CA GLN A 337 13.07 -19.52 6.94
C GLN A 337 12.56 -20.91 6.51
N GLY A 338 13.07 -21.47 5.42
CA GLY A 338 12.67 -22.79 4.89
C GLY A 338 11.39 -22.76 4.05
N VAL A 339 10.93 -21.60 3.62
CA VAL A 339 9.79 -21.45 2.71
C VAL A 339 10.26 -21.58 1.26
N ASP A 340 9.59 -22.42 0.45
CA ASP A 340 9.91 -22.56 -0.97
C ASP A 340 9.46 -21.30 -1.75
N VAL A 341 10.44 -20.52 -2.20
CA VAL A 341 10.23 -19.30 -2.98
C VAL A 341 10.37 -19.49 -4.48
N SER A 342 10.57 -20.72 -4.96
CA SER A 342 10.82 -21.01 -6.37
C SER A 342 9.66 -20.60 -7.29
N ALA A 343 8.42 -20.69 -6.78
CA ALA A 343 7.19 -20.31 -7.46
C ALA A 343 6.63 -18.96 -6.99
N LEU A 344 7.44 -18.12 -6.33
CA LEU A 344 7.06 -16.76 -5.95
C LEU A 344 7.31 -15.78 -7.10
N PHE A 345 6.25 -15.40 -7.80
CA PHE A 345 6.25 -14.31 -8.80
C PHE A 345 5.77 -13.03 -8.11
N LEU A 346 6.69 -12.19 -7.71
CA LEU A 346 6.43 -10.93 -7.00
C LEU A 346 6.92 -9.75 -7.85
N TYR A 347 6.06 -8.75 -8.06
CA TYR A 347 6.36 -7.57 -8.87
C TYR A 347 6.08 -6.26 -8.13
N ASP A 348 5.34 -6.32 -7.03
CA ASP A 348 5.05 -5.19 -6.14
C ASP A 348 4.79 -5.67 -4.71
N GLY A 349 4.73 -4.75 -3.77
CA GLY A 349 4.44 -5.06 -2.36
C GLY A 349 2.96 -5.03 -2.00
N CYS A 350 2.11 -4.50 -2.87
CA CYS A 350 0.70 -4.25 -2.56
C CYS A 350 -0.28 -5.23 -3.21
N GLY A 351 0.15 -5.95 -4.25
CA GLY A 351 -0.69 -6.87 -5.01
C GLY A 351 -1.58 -6.18 -6.06
N LEU A 352 -1.18 -5.00 -6.55
CA LEU A 352 -1.87 -4.32 -7.64
C LEU A 352 -1.47 -4.92 -8.99
N ALA A 353 -0.20 -5.33 -9.15
CA ALA A 353 0.27 -6.04 -10.34
C ALA A 353 -0.46 -7.37 -10.48
N ALA A 354 -1.26 -7.52 -11.54
CA ALA A 354 -2.04 -8.74 -11.80
C ALA A 354 -1.15 -9.97 -12.11
N GLN A 355 0.13 -9.74 -12.43
CA GLN A 355 1.14 -10.77 -12.69
C GLN A 355 1.75 -11.35 -11.41
N ASN A 356 1.54 -10.75 -10.23
CA ASN A 356 1.87 -11.43 -8.98
C ASN A 356 1.19 -12.78 -8.95
N ALA A 357 1.94 -13.83 -8.64
CA ALA A 357 1.39 -15.18 -8.54
C ALA A 357 2.19 -16.01 -7.53
N TYR A 358 1.49 -16.75 -6.70
CA TYR A 358 2.02 -17.75 -5.77
C TYR A 358 0.89 -18.67 -5.29
N SER A 359 1.24 -19.73 -4.59
CA SER A 359 0.27 -20.73 -4.13
C SER A 359 -0.35 -20.39 -2.77
N ALA A 360 -1.51 -20.98 -2.47
CA ALA A 360 -2.11 -20.89 -1.14
C ALA A 360 -1.19 -21.51 -0.07
N HIS A 361 -0.52 -22.61 -0.42
CA HIS A 361 0.46 -23.26 0.43
C HIS A 361 1.62 -22.32 0.81
N PHE A 362 2.21 -21.63 -0.19
CA PHE A 362 3.27 -20.66 0.05
C PHE A 362 2.86 -19.60 1.08
N LEU A 363 1.67 -18.99 0.92
CA LEU A 363 1.22 -17.94 1.84
C LEU A 363 0.91 -18.50 3.24
N ASN A 364 0.38 -19.72 3.33
CA ASN A 364 0.15 -20.38 4.61
C ASN A 364 1.46 -20.73 5.33
N GLN A 365 2.54 -21.07 4.65
CA GLN A 365 3.86 -21.24 5.28
C GLN A 365 4.30 -19.96 5.99
N ILE A 366 4.09 -18.79 5.38
CA ILE A 366 4.34 -17.49 6.00
C ILE A 366 3.46 -17.29 7.23
N LEU A 367 2.16 -17.58 7.14
CA LEU A 367 1.24 -17.47 8.28
C LEU A 367 1.64 -18.39 9.43
N VAL A 368 2.03 -19.64 9.15
CA VAL A 368 2.51 -20.59 10.15
C VAL A 368 3.79 -20.11 10.83
N HIS A 369 4.72 -19.52 10.06
CA HIS A 369 5.91 -18.90 10.61
C HIS A 369 5.56 -17.73 11.54
N MET A 370 4.73 -16.80 11.06
CA MET A 370 4.34 -15.61 11.84
C MET A 370 3.64 -15.97 13.16
N ARG A 371 2.89 -17.09 13.21
CA ARG A 371 2.26 -17.57 14.46
C ARG A 371 3.29 -17.87 15.56
N LYS A 372 4.51 -18.21 15.17
CA LYS A 372 5.62 -18.55 16.08
C LYS A 372 6.62 -17.40 16.27
N SER A 373 6.46 -16.32 15.51
CA SER A 373 7.36 -15.16 15.54
C SER A 373 7.19 -14.34 16.81
N ALA A 374 8.27 -13.68 17.25
CA ALA A 374 8.22 -12.65 18.27
C ALA A 374 7.36 -11.43 17.87
N ASN A 375 7.12 -11.25 16.57
CA ASN A 375 6.29 -10.18 16.01
C ASN A 375 4.82 -10.60 15.83
N TRP A 376 4.41 -11.75 16.40
CA TRP A 376 3.07 -12.29 16.25
C TRP A 376 1.97 -11.30 16.61
N ASP A 377 2.05 -10.66 17.75
CA ASP A 377 0.99 -9.78 18.24
C ASP A 377 0.80 -8.58 17.31
N ASP A 378 1.88 -7.93 16.87
CA ASP A 378 1.83 -6.82 15.93
C ASP A 378 1.24 -7.26 14.57
N PHE A 379 1.64 -8.43 14.07
CA PHE A 379 1.11 -8.97 12.82
C PHE A 379 -0.36 -9.35 12.93
N TYR A 380 -0.74 -10.14 13.93
CA TYR A 380 -2.10 -10.62 14.15
C TYR A 380 -3.09 -9.46 14.38
N GLN A 381 -2.71 -8.47 15.20
CA GLN A 381 -3.53 -7.28 15.48
C GLN A 381 -3.64 -6.35 14.26
N SER A 382 -2.75 -6.46 13.28
CA SER A 382 -2.85 -5.70 12.04
C SER A 382 -3.97 -6.18 11.13
N LEU A 383 -4.45 -7.43 11.30
CA LEU A 383 -5.49 -8.01 10.46
C LEU A 383 -6.88 -7.59 10.95
N PRO A 384 -7.76 -7.09 10.05
CA PRO A 384 -9.11 -6.69 10.44
C PRO A 384 -9.98 -7.90 10.81
N ARG A 385 -10.86 -7.72 11.78
CA ARG A 385 -11.83 -8.73 12.21
C ARG A 385 -12.97 -8.84 11.20
N ALA A 386 -13.21 -10.05 10.71
CA ALA A 386 -14.29 -10.34 9.78
C ALA A 386 -15.67 -10.04 10.41
N GLY A 387 -16.59 -9.53 9.59
CA GLY A 387 -17.92 -9.13 10.03
C GLY A 387 -17.95 -7.84 10.87
N ARG A 388 -16.82 -7.11 11.01
CA ARG A 388 -16.75 -5.93 11.88
C ARG A 388 -15.89 -4.79 11.35
N GLU A 389 -14.72 -5.07 10.78
CA GLU A 389 -13.70 -4.04 10.57
C GLU A 389 -13.11 -4.07 9.15
N GLY A 390 -12.56 -2.91 8.75
CA GLY A 390 -11.75 -2.77 7.55
C GLY A 390 -12.42 -3.29 6.29
N THR A 391 -11.63 -3.92 5.41
CA THR A 391 -12.11 -4.44 4.12
C THR A 391 -12.91 -5.73 4.23
N VAL A 392 -12.99 -6.34 5.41
CA VAL A 392 -13.77 -7.56 5.69
C VAL A 392 -14.98 -7.32 6.60
N GLY A 393 -15.35 -6.06 6.83
CA GLY A 393 -16.44 -5.69 7.74
C GLY A 393 -17.82 -6.27 7.38
N SER A 394 -18.06 -6.59 6.11
CA SER A 394 -19.27 -7.27 5.66
C SER A 394 -19.11 -8.77 5.42
N PHE A 395 -17.87 -9.30 5.45
CA PHE A 395 -17.55 -10.71 5.24
C PHE A 395 -17.70 -11.48 6.54
N LEU A 396 -18.40 -12.63 6.53
CA LEU A 396 -18.76 -13.44 7.71
C LEU A 396 -19.65 -12.68 8.76
N TYR A 397 -20.32 -11.62 8.33
CA TYR A 397 -21.20 -10.85 9.20
C TYR A 397 -22.42 -11.69 9.66
N LYS A 398 -22.73 -11.64 10.95
CA LYS A 398 -23.79 -12.45 11.62
C LYS A 398 -23.59 -13.96 11.48
N THR A 399 -22.35 -14.43 11.37
CA THR A 399 -22.01 -15.86 11.42
C THR A 399 -21.24 -16.20 12.70
N LYS A 400 -21.05 -17.50 12.98
CA LYS A 400 -20.24 -17.97 14.11
C LYS A 400 -18.75 -17.58 14.02
N LEU A 401 -18.27 -17.17 12.84
CA LEU A 401 -16.89 -16.71 12.61
C LEU A 401 -16.73 -15.19 12.67
N GLN A 402 -17.83 -14.45 12.89
CA GLN A 402 -17.74 -13.01 13.11
C GLN A 402 -16.86 -12.71 14.33
N ASP A 403 -16.00 -11.69 14.25
CA ASP A 403 -15.00 -11.29 15.25
C ASP A 403 -13.89 -12.33 15.54
N ILE A 404 -14.08 -13.59 15.16
CA ILE A 404 -13.17 -14.71 15.42
C ILE A 404 -12.13 -14.84 14.31
N ALA A 405 -12.56 -14.61 13.05
CA ALA A 405 -11.66 -14.61 11.91
C ALA A 405 -11.00 -13.23 11.75
N ARG A 406 -9.67 -13.22 11.60
CA ARG A 406 -8.88 -12.04 11.23
C ARG A 406 -8.26 -12.28 9.86
N LEU A 407 -8.73 -11.57 8.85
CA LEU A 407 -8.42 -11.87 7.46
C LEU A 407 -8.05 -10.63 6.67
N LYS A 408 -7.02 -10.74 5.83
CA LYS A 408 -6.76 -9.80 4.75
C LYS A 408 -7.56 -10.21 3.53
N SER A 409 -8.25 -9.27 2.89
CA SER A 409 -8.89 -9.47 1.59
C SER A 409 -7.99 -9.06 0.43
N GLY A 410 -8.16 -9.70 -0.72
CA GLY A 410 -7.58 -9.31 -1.99
C GLY A 410 -8.64 -9.32 -3.08
N SER A 411 -8.66 -8.28 -3.94
CA SER A 411 -9.64 -8.17 -5.02
C SER A 411 -9.06 -7.42 -6.23
N LEU A 412 -9.19 -8.03 -7.41
CA LEU A 412 -9.01 -7.41 -8.72
C LEU A 412 -10.18 -7.82 -9.62
N SER A 413 -10.24 -7.36 -10.86
CA SER A 413 -11.24 -7.85 -11.80
C SER A 413 -11.14 -9.38 -11.94
N GLY A 414 -12.24 -10.11 -11.70
CA GLY A 414 -12.25 -11.58 -11.73
C GLY A 414 -11.45 -12.29 -10.61
N VAL A 415 -10.95 -11.57 -9.59
CA VAL A 415 -10.16 -12.12 -8.49
C VAL A 415 -10.78 -11.77 -7.15
N GLN A 416 -10.90 -12.76 -6.25
CA GLN A 416 -11.30 -12.59 -4.85
C GLN A 416 -10.51 -13.54 -3.96
N CYS A 417 -9.75 -12.98 -3.01
CA CYS A 417 -8.89 -13.74 -2.11
C CYS A 417 -9.14 -13.34 -0.65
N TYR A 418 -8.89 -14.28 0.25
CA TYR A 418 -8.84 -14.05 1.70
C TYR A 418 -7.69 -14.87 2.28
N SER A 419 -6.94 -14.29 3.21
CA SER A 419 -5.88 -14.99 3.91
C SER A 419 -5.68 -14.43 5.32
N GLY A 420 -5.33 -15.28 6.29
CA GLY A 420 -5.14 -14.92 7.69
C GLY A 420 -5.48 -16.05 8.65
N TYR A 421 -6.12 -15.71 9.75
CA TYR A 421 -6.31 -16.64 10.87
C TYR A 421 -7.77 -16.76 11.30
N ILE A 422 -8.13 -17.96 11.77
CA ILE A 422 -9.43 -18.23 12.43
C ILE A 422 -9.13 -18.89 13.78
N MET A 423 -9.53 -18.22 14.88
CA MET A 423 -9.35 -18.68 16.25
C MET A 423 -10.71 -19.09 16.81
N HIS A 424 -11.07 -20.39 16.73
CA HIS A 424 -12.39 -20.89 17.11
C HIS A 424 -12.30 -21.93 18.24
N GLY A 425 -12.76 -21.56 19.43
CA GLY A 425 -12.61 -22.41 20.63
C GLY A 425 -11.12 -22.63 20.95
N ASN A 426 -10.73 -23.90 21.07
CA ASN A 426 -9.34 -24.29 21.30
C ASN A 426 -8.57 -24.55 19.99
N LYS A 427 -9.17 -24.26 18.83
CA LYS A 427 -8.55 -24.49 17.53
C LYS A 427 -8.08 -23.21 16.89
N GLU A 428 -6.91 -23.27 16.28
CA GLU A 428 -6.26 -22.17 15.61
C GLU A 428 -5.94 -22.58 14.16
N TYR A 429 -6.38 -21.80 13.19
CA TYR A 429 -6.18 -22.12 11.78
C TYR A 429 -5.49 -20.97 11.04
N ALA A 430 -4.51 -21.30 10.19
CA ALA A 430 -4.08 -20.45 9.08
C ALA A 430 -4.92 -20.81 7.86
N VAL A 431 -5.42 -19.80 7.16
CA VAL A 431 -6.34 -19.97 6.03
C VAL A 431 -5.91 -19.10 4.88
N THR A 432 -5.79 -19.67 3.69
CA THR A 432 -5.64 -18.94 2.44
C THR A 432 -6.61 -19.49 1.39
N VAL A 433 -7.40 -18.57 0.79
CA VAL A 433 -8.35 -18.88 -0.29
C VAL A 433 -8.14 -17.90 -1.42
N MET A 434 -7.92 -18.41 -2.63
CA MET A 434 -7.76 -17.62 -3.86
C MET A 434 -8.76 -18.14 -4.91
N VAL A 435 -9.66 -17.28 -5.36
CA VAL A 435 -10.61 -17.57 -6.45
C VAL A 435 -10.33 -16.61 -7.58
N ASN A 436 -9.91 -17.13 -8.73
CA ASN A 436 -9.54 -16.36 -9.91
C ASN A 436 -10.44 -16.71 -11.10
N ASN A 437 -10.54 -15.77 -12.06
CA ASN A 437 -11.24 -15.95 -13.33
C ASN A 437 -12.74 -16.29 -13.19
N PHE A 438 -13.39 -15.84 -12.11
CA PHE A 438 -14.82 -16.01 -11.97
C PHE A 438 -15.58 -15.00 -12.85
N THR A 439 -16.69 -15.47 -13.43
CA THR A 439 -17.58 -14.66 -14.30
C THR A 439 -18.92 -14.29 -13.64
N CYS A 440 -19.25 -14.91 -12.49
CA CYS A 440 -20.41 -14.57 -11.70
C CYS A 440 -20.21 -13.27 -10.90
N LYS A 441 -21.25 -12.81 -10.20
CA LYS A 441 -21.14 -11.62 -9.36
C LYS A 441 -20.22 -11.88 -8.16
N ARG A 442 -19.32 -10.95 -7.87
CA ARG A 442 -18.40 -11.03 -6.72
C ARG A 442 -19.08 -11.36 -5.38
N LYS A 443 -20.31 -10.84 -5.17
CA LYS A 443 -21.08 -11.14 -3.96
C LYS A 443 -21.37 -12.64 -3.79
N ASP A 444 -21.57 -13.35 -4.91
CA ASP A 444 -21.90 -14.78 -4.90
C ASP A 444 -20.63 -15.60 -4.57
N VAL A 445 -19.47 -15.19 -5.09
CA VAL A 445 -18.16 -15.78 -4.73
C VAL A 445 -17.87 -15.57 -3.23
N LYS A 446 -18.09 -14.37 -2.71
CA LYS A 446 -17.91 -14.08 -1.27
C LYS A 446 -18.78 -14.98 -0.42
N LYS A 447 -20.07 -15.11 -0.74
CA LYS A 447 -21.02 -15.97 -0.01
C LYS A 447 -20.59 -17.44 0.00
N GLN A 448 -20.09 -17.95 -1.12
CA GLN A 448 -19.59 -19.33 -1.19
C GLN A 448 -18.35 -19.56 -0.35
N ILE A 449 -17.42 -18.60 -0.34
CA ILE A 449 -16.24 -18.68 0.53
C ILE A 449 -16.67 -18.65 2.01
N GLU A 450 -17.67 -17.84 2.38
CA GLU A 450 -18.24 -17.81 3.73
C GLU A 450 -18.83 -19.17 4.12
N GLU A 451 -19.69 -19.75 3.29
CA GLU A 451 -20.32 -21.05 3.49
C GLU A 451 -19.27 -22.15 3.68
N TRP A 452 -18.24 -22.15 2.84
CA TRP A 452 -17.16 -23.09 2.91
C TRP A 452 -16.33 -22.96 4.20
N LEU A 453 -15.93 -21.76 4.60
CA LEU A 453 -15.21 -21.52 5.87
C LEU A 453 -16.04 -21.96 7.08
N LEU A 454 -17.35 -21.76 7.06
CA LEU A 454 -18.28 -22.18 8.12
C LEU A 454 -18.40 -23.70 8.23
N ASP A 455 -18.21 -24.42 7.13
CA ASP A 455 -18.26 -25.90 7.12
C ASP A 455 -16.96 -26.53 7.61
N ILE A 456 -15.80 -25.94 7.31
CA ILE A 456 -14.49 -26.43 7.76
C ILE A 456 -14.32 -26.24 9.27
N VAL A 457 -14.76 -25.12 9.80
CA VAL A 457 -14.59 -24.76 11.22
C VAL A 457 -15.82 -25.21 12.03
N LYS A 458 -16.11 -26.50 12.00
CA LYS A 458 -17.19 -27.13 12.80
C LYS A 458 -16.77 -27.40 14.22
#